data_f101f0e6f38193f671b689a12848cdc4
#
_entry.id   f101f0e6f38193f671b689a12848cdc4
#
_cell.length_a   1.000
_cell.length_b   1.000
_cell.length_c   1.000
_cell.angle_alpha   90.00
_cell.angle_beta   90.00
_cell.angle_gamma   90.00
#
_symmetry.space_group_name_H-M   'P 1'
#
loop_
_entity.id
_entity.type
_entity.pdbx_description
1 polymer ?
#
loop_
_entity_poly.entity_id
_entity_poly.type
_entity_poly.pdbx_seq_one_letter_code
_entity_poly.pdbx_strand_id
1 'polypeptide(L)'
;QQLRKAARQAGGPGFRFYYEGFDLFSFPSNAQLLSFDVFRFVDRLERKYRSLPLHGVTSSNEQFGALVGALLAQRLGLPGADPKALIAAQHKYVARRILERDVPEANVKFHAFPYTFRSTDEIPLAYPFYVKPVKAAYSVLARRVDSFEQLQQHMTFHPWEKYIIKR
;
A
#
# COMPACT_ATOMS: atom_id res chain seq x y z
N GLN A 1 12.01 12.96 -13.54
CA GLN A 1 12.66 14.28 -13.68
C GLN A 1 13.27 14.76 -12.36
N GLN A 2 12.57 14.71 -11.22
CA GLN A 2 13.05 15.20 -9.92
C GLN A 2 14.34 14.50 -9.45
N LEU A 3 14.43 13.17 -9.53
CA LEU A 3 15.64 12.41 -9.16
C LEU A 3 16.85 12.76 -10.04
N ARG A 4 16.64 12.96 -11.35
CA ARG A 4 17.72 13.42 -12.25
C ARG A 4 18.21 14.81 -11.88
N LYS A 5 17.30 15.71 -11.52
CA LYS A 5 17.64 17.07 -11.10
C LYS A 5 18.42 17.06 -9.78
N ALA A 6 17.96 16.30 -8.79
CA ALA A 6 18.63 16.14 -7.50
C ALA A 6 20.05 15.54 -7.66
N ALA A 7 20.20 14.49 -8.47
CA ALA A 7 21.50 13.87 -8.72
C ALA A 7 22.51 14.83 -9.39
N ARG A 8 22.05 15.67 -10.33
CA ARG A 8 22.91 16.71 -10.93
C ARG A 8 23.31 17.80 -9.95
N GLN A 9 22.40 18.20 -9.07
CA GLN A 9 22.65 19.24 -8.07
C GLN A 9 23.61 18.78 -6.97
N ALA A 10 23.64 17.48 -6.66
CA ALA A 10 24.53 16.92 -5.63
C ALA A 10 26.00 16.79 -6.07
N GLY A 11 26.36 17.12 -7.32
CA GLY A 11 27.74 17.04 -7.83
C GLY A 11 28.35 15.63 -7.81
N GLY A 12 27.53 14.62 -7.63
CA GLY A 12 27.95 13.22 -7.54
C GLY A 12 28.18 12.56 -8.90
N PRO A 13 28.69 11.31 -8.92
CA PRO A 13 28.87 10.54 -10.15
C PRO A 13 27.54 10.43 -10.91
N GLY A 14 27.60 10.54 -12.22
CA GLY A 14 26.41 10.54 -13.09
C GLY A 14 25.59 9.26 -12.90
N PHE A 15 24.32 9.41 -12.50
CA PHE A 15 23.39 8.29 -12.39
C PHE A 15 22.75 7.99 -13.74
N ARG A 16 22.69 6.71 -14.10
CA ARG A 16 21.90 6.21 -15.22
C ARG A 16 20.57 5.65 -14.69
N PHE A 17 19.45 6.24 -15.13
CA PHE A 17 18.12 5.79 -14.73
C PHE A 17 17.46 5.02 -15.87
N TYR A 18 16.86 3.90 -15.52
CA TYR A 18 15.94 3.13 -16.36
C TYR A 18 14.54 3.28 -15.79
N TYR A 19 13.58 3.60 -16.64
CA TYR A 19 12.19 3.87 -16.23
C TYR A 19 11.29 2.78 -16.75
N GLU A 20 10.48 2.24 -15.83
CA GLU A 20 9.53 1.18 -16.13
C GLU A 20 8.19 1.48 -15.44
N GLY A 21 7.09 0.94 -16.01
CA GLY A 21 5.76 1.14 -15.49
C GLY A 21 4.92 2.05 -16.36
N PHE A 22 3.84 2.50 -15.78
CA PHE A 22 2.84 3.35 -16.43
C PHE A 22 2.28 4.35 -15.42
N ASP A 23 1.67 5.42 -15.91
CA ASP A 23 1.06 6.44 -15.07
C ASP A 23 -0.31 5.95 -14.57
N LEU A 24 -0.44 5.85 -13.25
CA LEU A 24 -1.68 5.42 -12.58
C LEU A 24 -2.76 6.50 -12.55
N PHE A 25 -2.39 7.75 -12.81
CA PHE A 25 -3.30 8.90 -12.69
C PHE A 25 -3.73 9.47 -14.03
N SER A 26 -3.19 8.97 -15.14
CA SER A 26 -3.49 9.46 -16.49
C SER A 26 -4.18 8.40 -17.33
N PHE A 27 -5.32 8.77 -17.94
CA PHE A 27 -5.96 7.93 -18.96
C PHE A 27 -5.26 8.16 -20.31
N PRO A 28 -5.06 7.15 -21.17
CA PRO A 28 -5.45 5.73 -21.02
C PRO A 28 -4.43 4.87 -20.26
N SER A 29 -3.35 5.43 -19.76
CA SER A 29 -2.26 4.68 -19.09
C SER A 29 -2.77 3.85 -17.91
N ASN A 30 -3.65 4.43 -17.09
CA ASN A 30 -4.21 3.76 -15.90
C ASN A 30 -5.13 2.58 -16.23
N ALA A 31 -5.65 2.46 -17.45
CA ALA A 31 -6.44 1.30 -17.87
C ALA A 31 -5.62 0.00 -17.85
N GLN A 32 -4.30 0.08 -17.93
CA GLN A 32 -3.41 -1.08 -17.81
C GLN A 32 -3.53 -1.77 -16.45
N LEU A 33 -4.00 -1.05 -15.41
CA LEU A 33 -4.20 -1.62 -14.08
C LEU A 33 -5.23 -2.77 -14.08
N LEU A 34 -6.21 -2.74 -14.98
CA LEU A 34 -7.26 -3.75 -15.08
C LEU A 34 -6.73 -5.15 -15.45
N SER A 35 -5.61 -5.20 -16.16
CA SER A 35 -4.95 -6.45 -16.59
C SER A 35 -3.54 -6.60 -15.99
N PHE A 36 -3.18 -5.77 -15.03
CA PHE A 36 -1.84 -5.77 -14.47
C PHE A 36 -1.59 -6.99 -13.59
N ASP A 37 -0.60 -7.78 -13.98
CA ASP A 37 -0.09 -8.90 -13.22
C ASP A 37 1.32 -8.54 -12.70
N VAL A 38 1.44 -8.38 -11.39
CA VAL A 38 2.68 -7.97 -10.72
C VAL A 38 3.81 -8.98 -10.95
N PHE A 39 3.52 -10.27 -10.94
CA PHE A 39 4.55 -11.30 -11.10
C PHE A 39 5.09 -11.34 -12.53
N ARG A 40 4.20 -11.31 -13.52
CA ARG A 40 4.60 -11.22 -14.93
C ARG A 40 5.40 -9.95 -15.22
N PHE A 41 5.00 -8.84 -14.61
CA PHE A 41 5.72 -7.59 -14.75
C PHE A 41 7.13 -7.69 -14.16
N VAL A 42 7.28 -8.20 -12.95
CA VAL A 42 8.58 -8.39 -12.28
C VAL A 42 9.44 -9.40 -13.06
N ASP A 43 8.88 -10.52 -13.53
CA ASP A 43 9.60 -11.52 -14.34
C ASP A 43 10.18 -10.91 -15.64
N ARG A 44 9.40 -10.05 -16.29
CA ARG A 44 9.85 -9.32 -17.48
C ARG A 44 11.01 -8.37 -17.15
N LEU A 45 10.90 -7.61 -16.07
CA LEU A 45 11.94 -6.68 -15.66
C LEU A 45 13.21 -7.40 -15.21
N GLU A 46 13.07 -8.48 -14.47
CA GLU A 46 14.20 -9.31 -14.06
C GLU A 46 14.98 -9.80 -15.28
N ARG A 47 14.32 -10.39 -16.28
CA ARG A 47 14.98 -10.83 -17.52
C ARG A 47 15.65 -9.68 -18.27
N LYS A 48 15.01 -8.51 -18.31
CA LYS A 48 15.52 -7.33 -19.00
C LYS A 48 16.78 -6.77 -18.35
N TYR A 49 16.85 -6.81 -17.02
CA TYR A 49 17.85 -6.08 -16.25
C TYR A 49 18.91 -6.97 -15.58
N ARG A 50 18.77 -8.29 -15.60
CA ARG A 50 19.70 -9.22 -14.93
C ARG A 50 21.14 -9.07 -15.38
N SER A 51 21.39 -8.74 -16.65
CA SER A 51 22.74 -8.55 -17.22
C SER A 51 23.31 -7.15 -17.04
N LEU A 52 22.51 -6.21 -16.50
CA LEU A 52 22.98 -4.83 -16.31
C LEU A 52 23.53 -4.63 -14.88
N PRO A 53 24.59 -3.81 -14.73
CA PRO A 53 25.13 -3.49 -13.41
C PRO A 53 24.23 -2.48 -12.68
N LEU A 54 23.07 -2.95 -12.21
CA LEU A 54 22.18 -2.13 -11.41
C LEU A 54 22.67 -2.04 -9.97
N HIS A 55 22.50 -0.87 -9.34
CA HIS A 55 22.88 -0.62 -7.96
C HIS A 55 21.68 -0.50 -7.02
N GLY A 56 20.47 -0.35 -7.56
CA GLY A 56 19.25 -0.26 -6.76
C GLY A 56 17.99 -0.11 -7.60
N VAL A 57 16.87 -0.33 -6.97
CA VAL A 57 15.52 -0.13 -7.52
C VAL A 57 14.76 0.81 -6.61
N THR A 58 14.06 1.78 -7.19
CA THR A 58 13.20 2.70 -6.45
C THR A 58 11.88 2.92 -7.17
N SER A 59 10.87 3.34 -6.45
CA SER A 59 9.57 3.67 -6.98
C SER A 59 9.11 5.04 -6.49
N SER A 60 8.41 5.79 -7.34
CA SER A 60 7.70 7.01 -6.97
C SER A 60 6.28 6.74 -6.43
N ASN A 61 5.82 5.50 -6.51
CA ASN A 61 4.52 5.08 -5.98
C ASN A 61 4.72 4.26 -4.71
N GLU A 62 4.15 4.73 -3.59
CA GLU A 62 4.36 4.15 -2.26
C GLU A 62 3.61 2.83 -2.02
N GLN A 63 2.65 2.48 -2.86
CA GLN A 63 1.85 1.27 -2.69
C GLN A 63 2.29 0.14 -3.64
N PHE A 64 1.68 0.08 -4.81
CA PHE A 64 2.00 -0.97 -5.79
C PHE A 64 3.44 -0.90 -6.27
N GLY A 65 3.92 0.31 -6.57
CA GLY A 65 5.25 0.51 -7.07
C GLY A 65 6.34 0.17 -6.05
N ALA A 66 6.12 0.46 -4.76
CA ALA A 66 7.03 0.08 -3.70
C ALA A 66 7.17 -1.44 -3.59
N LEU A 67 6.05 -2.19 -3.64
CA LEU A 67 6.06 -3.64 -3.62
C LEU A 67 6.75 -4.24 -4.85
N VAL A 68 6.44 -3.72 -6.05
CA VAL A 68 7.11 -4.14 -7.30
C VAL A 68 8.61 -3.88 -7.24
N GLY A 69 9.00 -2.70 -6.75
CA GLY A 69 10.42 -2.34 -6.58
C GLY A 69 11.15 -3.28 -5.62
N ALA A 70 10.53 -3.61 -4.49
CA ALA A 70 11.09 -4.52 -3.50
C ALA A 70 11.23 -5.96 -4.05
N LEU A 71 10.21 -6.47 -4.74
CA LEU A 71 10.25 -7.78 -5.39
C LEU A 71 11.35 -7.85 -6.45
N LEU A 72 11.48 -6.82 -7.28
CA LEU A 72 12.53 -6.76 -8.30
C LEU A 72 13.91 -6.66 -7.67
N ALA A 73 14.09 -5.83 -6.65
CA ALA A 73 15.36 -5.72 -5.92
C ALA A 73 15.78 -7.07 -5.33
N GLN A 74 14.86 -7.77 -4.68
CA GLN A 74 15.11 -9.09 -4.12
C GLN A 74 15.55 -10.11 -5.18
N ARG A 75 14.87 -10.15 -6.34
CA ARG A 75 15.20 -11.09 -7.43
C ARG A 75 16.53 -10.78 -8.13
N LEU A 76 16.93 -9.53 -8.14
CA LEU A 76 18.20 -9.10 -8.70
C LEU A 76 19.35 -9.11 -7.68
N GLY A 77 19.10 -9.48 -6.43
CA GLY A 77 20.10 -9.47 -5.35
C GLY A 77 20.55 -8.05 -4.95
N LEU A 78 19.68 -7.05 -5.14
CA LEU A 78 19.94 -5.65 -4.84
C LEU A 78 19.43 -5.27 -3.45
N PRO A 79 20.03 -4.27 -2.80
CA PRO A 79 19.49 -3.71 -1.57
C PRO A 79 18.07 -3.21 -1.76
N GLY A 80 17.18 -3.51 -0.80
CA GLY A 80 15.77 -3.10 -0.84
C GLY A 80 15.02 -3.53 0.41
N ALA A 81 13.78 -3.05 0.54
CA ALA A 81 12.88 -3.47 1.60
C ALA A 81 12.44 -4.93 1.39
N ASP A 82 12.17 -5.64 2.50
CA ASP A 82 11.54 -6.96 2.41
C ASP A 82 10.10 -6.82 1.88
N PRO A 83 9.73 -7.49 0.78
CA PRO A 83 8.37 -7.47 0.25
C PRO A 83 7.31 -7.89 1.26
N LYS A 84 7.61 -8.85 2.15
CA LYS A 84 6.69 -9.28 3.21
C LYS A 84 6.45 -8.18 4.23
N ALA A 85 7.51 -7.46 4.61
CA ALA A 85 7.39 -6.32 5.51
C ALA A 85 6.54 -5.19 4.90
N LEU A 86 6.70 -4.92 3.60
CA LEU A 86 5.86 -3.95 2.90
C LEU A 86 4.39 -4.35 2.86
N ILE A 87 4.08 -5.61 2.56
CA ILE A 87 2.70 -6.12 2.58
C ILE A 87 2.10 -6.00 3.99
N ALA A 88 2.86 -6.35 5.02
CA ALA A 88 2.43 -6.24 6.40
C ALA A 88 2.17 -4.78 6.81
N ALA A 89 3.04 -3.86 6.42
CA ALA A 89 2.89 -2.42 6.69
C ALA A 89 1.68 -1.80 5.97
N GLN A 90 1.37 -2.26 4.75
CA GLN A 90 0.21 -1.79 3.99
C GLN A 90 -1.13 -2.32 4.54
N HIS A 91 -1.13 -3.41 5.29
CA HIS A 91 -2.33 -3.97 5.89
C HIS A 91 -2.52 -3.44 7.31
N LYS A 92 -3.38 -2.45 7.49
CA LYS A 92 -3.50 -1.68 8.75
C LYS A 92 -3.67 -2.54 10.01
N TYR A 93 -4.46 -3.62 9.92
CA TYR A 93 -4.63 -4.53 11.07
C TYR A 93 -3.35 -5.31 11.38
N VAL A 94 -2.69 -5.87 10.35
CA VAL A 94 -1.43 -6.59 10.54
C VAL A 94 -0.34 -5.67 11.08
N ALA A 95 -0.22 -4.46 10.54
CA ALA A 95 0.72 -3.44 11.04
C ALA A 95 0.47 -3.13 12.53
N ARG A 96 -0.81 -2.97 12.94
CA ARG A 96 -1.17 -2.76 14.35
C ARG A 96 -0.80 -3.93 15.25
N ARG A 97 -1.00 -5.17 14.79
CA ARG A 97 -0.60 -6.38 15.53
C ARG A 97 0.93 -6.47 15.71
N ILE A 98 1.68 -6.09 14.69
CA ILE A 98 3.14 -6.03 14.78
C ILE A 98 3.57 -4.95 15.78
N LEU A 99 3.00 -3.75 15.69
CA LEU A 99 3.30 -2.66 16.64
C LEU A 99 2.91 -3.03 18.09
N GLU A 100 1.78 -3.73 18.28
CA GLU A 100 1.36 -4.20 19.60
C GLU A 100 2.37 -5.16 20.24
N ARG A 101 3.02 -5.99 19.41
CA ARG A 101 4.04 -6.94 19.87
C ARG A 101 5.40 -6.29 20.10
N ASP A 102 5.84 -5.45 19.16
CA ASP A 102 7.24 -5.01 19.08
C ASP A 102 7.47 -3.61 19.66
N VAL A 103 6.46 -2.73 19.60
CA VAL A 103 6.55 -1.32 20.06
C VAL A 103 5.19 -0.89 20.63
N PRO A 104 4.71 -1.53 21.72
CA PRO A 104 3.36 -1.29 22.24
C PRO A 104 3.10 0.16 22.66
N GLU A 105 4.11 0.87 23.11
CA GLU A 105 4.03 2.28 23.51
C GLU A 105 3.73 3.23 22.35
N ALA A 106 4.05 2.84 21.10
CA ALA A 106 3.74 3.60 19.89
C ALA A 106 2.38 3.18 19.26
N ASN A 107 1.69 2.22 19.85
CA ASN A 107 0.44 1.72 19.31
C ASN A 107 -0.77 2.37 19.99
N VAL A 108 -1.90 2.35 19.32
CA VAL A 108 -3.20 2.77 19.86
C VAL A 108 -4.09 1.54 20.07
N LYS A 109 -5.10 1.66 20.94
CA LYS A 109 -6.13 0.62 21.03
C LYS A 109 -6.79 0.44 19.66
N PHE A 110 -6.93 -0.79 19.22
CA PHE A 110 -7.52 -1.11 17.93
C PHE A 110 -8.31 -2.41 17.99
N HIS A 111 -9.26 -2.56 17.10
CA HIS A 111 -10.04 -3.78 16.92
C HIS A 111 -10.38 -3.94 15.44
N ALA A 112 -10.40 -5.19 14.97
CA ALA A 112 -10.88 -5.53 13.64
C ALA A 112 -12.28 -6.13 13.76
N PHE A 113 -13.21 -5.63 12.97
CA PHE A 113 -14.57 -6.17 12.91
C PHE A 113 -15.03 -6.31 11.45
N PRO A 114 -15.91 -7.26 11.16
CA PRO A 114 -16.44 -7.42 9.81
C PRO A 114 -17.41 -6.28 9.50
N TYR A 115 -17.56 -5.93 8.23
CA TYR A 115 -18.56 -4.93 7.80
C TYR A 115 -20.00 -5.39 8.03
N THR A 116 -20.20 -6.66 8.42
CA THR A 116 -21.50 -7.28 8.75
C THR A 116 -21.79 -7.29 10.24
N PHE A 117 -21.03 -6.55 11.06
CA PHE A 117 -21.28 -6.46 12.51
C PHE A 117 -22.72 -6.02 12.80
N ARG A 118 -23.27 -6.45 13.94
CA ARG A 118 -24.67 -6.22 14.32
C ARG A 118 -24.85 -5.56 15.67
N SER A 119 -23.84 -5.63 16.53
CA SER A 119 -23.91 -5.15 17.92
C SER A 119 -22.66 -4.37 18.30
N THR A 120 -22.80 -3.43 19.22
CA THR A 120 -21.69 -2.74 19.89
C THR A 120 -20.79 -3.71 20.64
N ASP A 121 -21.32 -4.85 21.13
CA ASP A 121 -20.55 -5.83 21.87
C ASP A 121 -19.45 -6.50 21.03
N GLU A 122 -19.61 -6.45 19.71
CA GLU A 122 -18.58 -6.91 18.77
C GLU A 122 -17.39 -5.95 18.65
N ILE A 123 -17.48 -4.75 19.25
CA ILE A 123 -16.45 -3.71 19.13
C ILE A 123 -16.05 -3.23 20.53
N PRO A 124 -15.03 -3.84 21.15
CA PRO A 124 -14.61 -3.51 22.52
C PRO A 124 -13.81 -2.20 22.60
N LEU A 125 -14.30 -1.15 21.96
CA LEU A 125 -13.70 0.17 21.96
C LEU A 125 -14.72 1.21 22.37
N ALA A 126 -14.33 2.10 23.27
CA ALA A 126 -15.16 3.24 23.66
C ALA A 126 -15.21 4.30 22.56
N TYR A 127 -16.36 4.92 22.36
CA TYR A 127 -16.49 6.09 21.50
C TYR A 127 -15.80 7.33 22.11
N PRO A 128 -15.29 8.26 21.30
CA PRO A 128 -15.21 8.20 19.85
C PRO A 128 -14.02 7.38 19.36
N PHE A 129 -14.13 6.76 18.18
CA PHE A 129 -13.00 6.12 17.52
C PHE A 129 -13.02 6.33 16.00
N TYR A 130 -11.89 6.00 15.34
CA TYR A 130 -11.78 6.07 13.88
C TYR A 130 -11.97 4.69 13.26
N VAL A 131 -12.90 4.61 12.30
CA VAL A 131 -13.09 3.44 11.44
C VAL A 131 -12.40 3.66 10.11
N LYS A 132 -11.75 2.64 9.58
CA LYS A 132 -11.14 2.66 8.25
C LYS A 132 -10.95 1.25 7.71
N PRO A 133 -11.01 1.04 6.38
CA PRO A 133 -10.72 -0.25 5.80
C PRO A 133 -9.29 -0.70 6.10
N VAL A 134 -9.08 -2.00 6.25
CA VAL A 134 -7.74 -2.57 6.46
C VAL A 134 -6.78 -2.29 5.32
N LYS A 135 -7.29 -2.21 4.09
CA LYS A 135 -6.58 -1.79 2.88
C LYS A 135 -7.35 -0.66 2.21
N ALA A 136 -6.82 0.53 2.24
CA ALA A 136 -7.30 1.69 1.49
C ALA A 136 -6.23 2.78 1.52
N ALA A 137 -6.22 3.61 0.46
CA ALA A 137 -5.41 4.80 0.33
C ALA A 137 -6.30 6.07 0.40
N TYR A 138 -5.67 7.23 0.49
CA TYR A 138 -6.32 8.55 0.38
C TYR A 138 -7.49 8.76 1.35
N SER A 139 -7.43 8.14 2.55
CA SER A 139 -8.48 8.22 3.57
C SER A 139 -9.88 7.76 3.10
N VAL A 140 -9.96 7.00 2.01
CA VAL A 140 -11.24 6.46 1.52
C VAL A 140 -11.89 5.64 2.63
N LEU A 141 -13.17 5.92 2.92
CA LEU A 141 -13.97 5.31 3.97
C LEU A 141 -13.36 5.43 5.39
N ALA A 142 -12.40 6.35 5.61
CA ALA A 142 -11.91 6.64 6.95
C ALA A 142 -12.80 7.70 7.61
N ARG A 143 -13.40 7.39 8.77
CA ARG A 143 -14.28 8.32 9.49
C ARG A 143 -14.09 8.21 11.00
N ARG A 144 -14.25 9.33 11.69
CA ARG A 144 -14.53 9.36 13.12
C ARG A 144 -16.00 9.02 13.32
N VAL A 145 -16.27 8.20 14.30
CA VAL A 145 -17.62 7.86 14.76
C VAL A 145 -17.73 8.13 16.26
N ASP A 146 -18.81 8.76 16.65
CA ASP A 146 -19.06 9.18 18.03
C ASP A 146 -20.17 8.34 18.68
N SER A 147 -20.90 7.52 17.90
CA SER A 147 -21.95 6.62 18.39
C SER A 147 -22.10 5.39 17.49
N PHE A 148 -22.87 4.42 17.98
CA PHE A 148 -23.21 3.21 17.22
C PHE A 148 -24.06 3.52 15.98
N GLU A 149 -24.99 4.44 16.09
CA GLU A 149 -25.87 4.87 15.00
C GLU A 149 -25.04 5.48 13.86
N GLN A 150 -24.06 6.32 14.19
CA GLN A 150 -23.13 6.88 13.18
C GLN A 150 -22.29 5.78 12.54
N LEU A 151 -21.84 4.80 13.32
CA LEU A 151 -21.12 3.65 12.78
C LEU A 151 -21.98 2.85 11.81
N GLN A 152 -23.22 2.53 12.18
CA GLN A 152 -24.15 1.81 11.30
C GLN A 152 -24.41 2.57 9.99
N GLN A 153 -24.65 3.88 10.07
CA GLN A 153 -24.84 4.72 8.89
C GLN A 153 -23.62 4.69 7.99
N HIS A 154 -22.43 4.83 8.57
CA HIS A 154 -21.17 4.79 7.82
C HIS A 154 -20.90 3.42 7.16
N MET A 155 -21.33 2.33 7.78
CA MET A 155 -21.16 0.97 7.27
C MET A 155 -22.31 0.50 6.37
N THR A 156 -23.30 1.36 6.11
CA THR A 156 -24.38 1.09 5.16
C THR A 156 -23.90 1.39 3.75
N PHE A 157 -23.45 0.36 3.05
CA PHE A 157 -22.93 0.47 1.70
C PHE A 157 -24.02 0.26 0.64
N HIS A 158 -23.94 1.05 -0.42
CA HIS A 158 -24.77 0.83 -1.60
C HIS A 158 -24.41 -0.53 -2.28
N PRO A 159 -25.35 -1.19 -2.99
CA PRO A 159 -25.07 -2.49 -3.64
C PRO A 159 -23.80 -2.54 -4.50
N TRP A 160 -23.52 -1.48 -5.27
CA TRP A 160 -22.32 -1.41 -6.09
C TRP A 160 -21.02 -1.25 -5.25
N GLU A 161 -21.06 -0.55 -4.13
CA GLU A 161 -19.93 -0.41 -3.20
C GLU A 161 -19.61 -1.77 -2.56
N LYS A 162 -20.62 -2.53 -2.17
CA LYS A 162 -20.48 -3.91 -1.67
C LYS A 162 -19.82 -4.83 -2.69
N TYR A 163 -20.11 -4.63 -3.98
CA TYR A 163 -19.47 -5.38 -5.06
C TYR A 163 -17.97 -5.09 -5.15
N ILE A 164 -17.57 -3.82 -5.01
CA ILE A 164 -16.16 -3.41 -5.02
C ILE A 164 -15.42 -3.91 -3.77
N ILE A 165 -16.05 -3.83 -2.59
CA ILE A 165 -15.44 -4.26 -1.32
C ILE A 165 -15.17 -5.76 -1.28
N LYS A 166 -15.98 -6.56 -1.97
CA LYS A 166 -15.86 -8.03 -2.01
C LYS A 166 -14.78 -8.55 -2.97
N ARG A 167 -14.25 -7.73 -3.83
CA ARG A 167 -13.17 -8.06 -4.77
C ARG A 167 -11.80 -7.61 -4.27
#